data_31b55cb5c92f1c43795816e0a6eaf9c8
#
_entry.id   31b55cb5c92f1c43795816e0a6eaf9c8
#
_cell.length_a   1.000
_cell.length_b   1.000
_cell.length_c   1.000
_cell.angle_alpha   90.00
_cell.angle_beta   90.00
_cell.angle_gamma   90.00
#
_symmetry.space_group_name_H-M   'P 1'
#
loop_
_entity.id
_entity.type
_entity.pdbx_description
1 polymer ?
#
loop_
_entity_poly.entity_id
_entity_poly.type
_entity_poly.pdbx_seq_one_letter_code
_entity_poly.pdbx_strand_id
1 'polypeptide(L)'
;MHMPGHKGAGILGFEGMDLTEIYGADELFAAEGIIKESEQNASNLFGCPTYYSTQGSTLCIQTMCTILCQDVKSKGKKPKILAGRNAHRSFIHAAALLDFDIEWLYGTVSYTHLRA
;
A
#
# COMPACT_ATOMS: atom_id res chain seq x y z
N MET A 1 0.22 -8.35 29.32
CA MET A 1 0.89 -9.23 28.34
C MET A 1 2.07 -8.45 27.79
N HIS A 2 3.25 -9.04 27.74
CA HIS A 2 4.43 -8.32 27.24
C HIS A 2 4.59 -8.66 25.75
N MET A 3 4.76 -7.66 24.92
CA MET A 3 5.05 -7.85 23.49
C MET A 3 6.57 -7.73 23.28
N PRO A 4 7.19 -8.57 22.46
CA PRO A 4 6.62 -9.75 21.81
C PRO A 4 6.33 -10.89 22.80
N GLY A 5 5.35 -11.73 22.46
CA GLY A 5 4.89 -12.83 23.34
C GLY A 5 5.93 -13.86 23.71
N HIS A 6 6.96 -14.06 22.86
CA HIS A 6 8.06 -15.02 23.10
C HIS A 6 9.06 -14.55 24.17
N LYS A 7 9.04 -13.27 24.59
CA LYS A 7 9.91 -12.69 25.63
C LYS A 7 11.41 -12.97 25.45
N GLY A 8 11.88 -13.06 24.21
CA GLY A 8 13.25 -13.37 23.86
C GLY A 8 13.61 -14.87 23.92
N ALA A 9 12.66 -15.77 24.18
CA ALA A 9 12.88 -17.20 24.14
C ALA A 9 12.88 -17.70 22.70
N GLY A 10 14.01 -18.18 22.21
CA GLY A 10 14.18 -18.70 20.84
C GLY A 10 13.82 -20.18 20.75
N ILE A 11 12.53 -20.53 20.62
CA ILE A 11 12.07 -21.91 20.48
C ILE A 11 12.16 -22.39 19.04
N LEU A 12 11.83 -21.51 18.07
CA LEU A 12 11.77 -21.81 16.64
C LEU A 12 12.97 -21.22 15.87
N GLY A 13 13.79 -20.40 16.51
CA GLY A 13 15.02 -19.82 15.96
C GLY A 13 14.86 -18.49 15.20
N PHE A 14 13.63 -18.07 14.89
CA PHE A 14 13.36 -16.81 14.20
C PHE A 14 12.74 -15.73 15.10
N GLU A 15 12.49 -16.02 16.35
CA GLU A 15 11.87 -15.09 17.32
C GLU A 15 12.70 -13.82 17.52
N GLY A 16 14.02 -13.90 17.32
CA GLY A 16 14.90 -12.73 17.37
C GLY A 16 14.66 -11.70 16.25
N MET A 17 13.90 -12.07 15.22
CA MET A 17 13.49 -11.17 14.12
C MET A 17 12.13 -10.52 14.36
N ASP A 18 11.37 -11.00 15.35
CA ASP A 18 10.09 -10.41 15.77
C ASP A 18 10.36 -9.30 16.78
N LEU A 19 10.59 -8.11 16.25
CA LEU A 19 10.83 -6.89 17.03
C LEU A 19 9.54 -6.09 17.15
N THR A 20 9.35 -5.48 18.32
CA THR A 20 8.28 -4.50 18.54
C THR A 20 8.85 -3.09 18.61
N GLU A 21 8.06 -2.12 19.00
CA GLU A 21 8.42 -0.71 19.23
C GLU A 21 9.36 -0.56 20.43
N ILE A 22 10.60 -1.04 20.30
CA ILE A 22 11.67 -0.89 21.28
C ILE A 22 12.63 0.20 20.83
N TYR A 23 13.41 0.72 21.79
CA TYR A 23 14.44 1.71 21.48
C TYR A 23 15.34 1.23 20.33
N GLY A 24 15.40 2.04 19.26
CA GLY A 24 16.19 1.75 18.06
C GLY A 24 15.46 0.95 16.96
N ALA A 25 14.24 0.45 17.20
CA ALA A 25 13.47 -0.30 16.20
C ALA A 25 12.53 0.57 15.35
N ASP A 26 12.21 1.78 15.83
CA ASP A 26 11.28 2.73 15.18
C ASP A 26 9.83 2.21 15.08
N GLU A 27 8.91 3.06 14.63
CA GLU A 27 7.49 2.77 14.44
C GLU A 27 7.03 3.23 13.04
N LEU A 28 6.28 2.40 12.32
CA LEU A 28 5.90 2.70 10.92
C LEU A 28 4.95 3.90 10.80
N PHE A 29 3.99 4.06 11.73
CA PHE A 29 2.98 5.13 11.62
C PHE A 29 3.46 6.47 12.19
N ALA A 30 4.41 6.45 13.11
CA ALA A 30 5.02 7.63 13.71
C ALA A 30 6.54 7.57 13.58
N ALA A 31 7.04 7.24 12.42
CA ALA A 31 8.46 7.02 12.15
C ALA A 31 9.30 8.25 12.53
N GLU A 32 10.28 8.05 13.41
CA GLU A 32 11.20 9.08 13.90
C GLU A 32 12.67 8.67 13.78
N GLY A 33 12.94 7.36 13.53
CA GLY A 33 14.26 6.75 13.50
C GLY A 33 14.63 6.18 12.12
N ILE A 34 15.02 4.89 12.13
CA ILE A 34 15.56 4.20 10.93
C ILE A 34 14.53 4.09 9.78
N ILE A 35 13.27 3.94 10.09
CA ILE A 35 12.20 3.87 9.07
C ILE A 35 12.08 5.24 8.39
N LYS A 36 12.03 6.33 9.18
CA LYS A 36 11.99 7.68 8.65
C LYS A 36 13.19 8.01 7.77
N GLU A 37 14.38 7.64 8.19
CA GLU A 37 15.60 7.82 7.39
C GLU A 37 15.51 7.06 6.07
N SER A 38 15.03 5.81 6.11
CA SER A 38 14.84 4.99 4.93
C SER A 38 13.79 5.58 3.97
N GLU A 39 12.65 6.05 4.46
CA GLU A 39 11.63 6.73 3.67
C GLU A 39 12.15 8.04 3.06
N GLN A 40 12.99 8.79 3.79
CA GLN A 40 13.63 9.99 3.28
C GLN A 40 14.60 9.67 2.14
N ASN A 41 15.41 8.62 2.28
CA ASN A 41 16.32 8.17 1.24
C ASN A 41 15.56 7.71 -0.01
N ALA A 42 14.48 6.96 0.16
CA ALA A 42 13.60 6.57 -0.94
C ALA A 42 12.94 7.80 -1.61
N SER A 43 12.48 8.76 -0.81
CA SER A 43 11.89 10.00 -1.32
C SER A 43 12.88 10.82 -2.16
N ASN A 44 14.13 10.90 -1.72
CA ASN A 44 15.19 11.56 -2.47
C ASN A 44 15.51 10.84 -3.79
N LEU A 45 15.52 9.50 -3.76
CA LEU A 45 15.78 8.68 -4.94
C LEU A 45 14.67 8.81 -5.99
N PHE A 46 13.42 8.77 -5.57
CA PHE A 46 12.25 8.84 -6.47
C PHE A 46 11.80 10.27 -6.79
N GLY A 47 12.34 11.28 -6.10
CA GLY A 47 11.97 12.69 -6.30
C GLY A 47 10.54 13.02 -5.83
N CYS A 48 9.94 12.20 -4.97
CA CYS A 48 8.60 12.42 -4.42
C CYS A 48 8.49 11.80 -3.02
N PRO A 49 7.60 12.29 -2.14
CA PRO A 49 7.36 11.68 -0.84
C PRO A 49 7.02 10.19 -0.95
N THR A 50 7.78 9.37 -0.25
CA THR A 50 7.68 7.91 -0.30
C THR A 50 7.44 7.37 1.11
N TYR A 51 6.46 6.49 1.25
CA TYR A 51 6.07 5.86 2.51
C TYR A 51 5.99 4.35 2.34
N TYR A 52 6.30 3.61 3.39
CA TYR A 52 6.24 2.15 3.37
C TYR A 52 4.87 1.63 3.80
N SER A 53 4.49 0.49 3.24
CA SER A 53 3.27 -0.23 3.58
C SER A 53 3.57 -1.68 3.91
N THR A 54 3.09 -2.17 5.05
CA THR A 54 3.20 -3.57 5.46
C THR A 54 2.20 -4.49 4.78
N GLN A 55 1.15 -3.93 4.16
CA GLN A 55 0.15 -4.70 3.41
C GLN A 55 0.44 -4.78 1.90
N GLY A 56 1.66 -4.43 1.52
CA GLY A 56 2.14 -4.49 0.15
C GLY A 56 1.35 -3.61 -0.82
N SER A 57 1.41 -3.95 -2.11
CA SER A 57 0.76 -3.20 -3.19
C SER A 57 -0.76 -3.11 -3.08
N THR A 58 -1.41 -4.03 -2.39
CA THR A 58 -2.86 -3.98 -2.17
C THR A 58 -3.27 -2.72 -1.42
N LEU A 59 -2.62 -2.41 -0.31
CA LEU A 59 -2.90 -1.18 0.45
C LEU A 59 -2.52 0.06 -0.36
N CYS A 60 -1.40 0.03 -1.09
CA CYS A 60 -1.00 1.16 -1.94
C CYS A 60 -2.05 1.48 -3.01
N ILE A 61 -2.61 0.46 -3.68
CA ILE A 61 -3.70 0.63 -4.65
C ILE A 61 -4.96 1.20 -3.98
N GLN A 62 -5.32 0.67 -2.82
CA GLN A 62 -6.49 1.15 -2.07
C GLN A 62 -6.30 2.61 -1.61
N THR A 63 -5.12 2.97 -1.12
CA THR A 63 -4.77 4.34 -0.70
C THR A 63 -4.84 5.31 -1.88
N MET A 64 -4.25 4.94 -3.01
CA MET A 64 -4.34 5.74 -4.24
C MET A 64 -5.80 5.99 -4.64
N CYS A 65 -6.62 4.94 -4.70
CA CYS A 65 -8.03 5.08 -5.02
C CYS A 65 -8.77 5.92 -3.98
N THR A 66 -8.43 5.80 -2.69
CA THR A 66 -9.04 6.60 -1.61
C THR A 66 -8.78 8.09 -1.81
N ILE A 67 -7.54 8.48 -2.06
CA ILE A 67 -7.16 9.89 -2.28
C ILE A 67 -7.91 10.46 -3.48
N LEU A 68 -7.93 9.73 -4.61
CA LEU A 68 -8.64 10.17 -5.81
C LEU A 68 -10.16 10.28 -5.58
N CYS A 69 -10.76 9.31 -4.90
CA CYS A 69 -12.18 9.35 -4.60
C CYS A 69 -12.54 10.48 -3.64
N GLN A 70 -11.71 10.77 -2.64
CA GLN A 70 -11.92 11.89 -1.71
C GLN A 70 -11.90 13.25 -2.44
N ASP A 71 -10.96 13.46 -3.36
CA ASP A 71 -10.91 14.69 -4.15
C ASP A 71 -12.17 14.89 -5.00
N VAL A 72 -12.66 13.82 -5.63
CA VAL A 72 -13.90 13.90 -6.45
C VAL A 72 -15.13 14.09 -5.59
N LYS A 73 -15.24 13.37 -4.46
CA LYS A 73 -16.37 13.50 -3.52
C LYS A 73 -16.43 14.88 -2.87
N SER A 74 -15.29 15.50 -2.58
CA SER A 74 -15.23 16.87 -2.05
C SER A 74 -15.82 17.91 -3.00
N LYS A 75 -15.83 17.60 -4.30
CA LYS A 75 -16.46 18.41 -5.37
C LYS A 75 -17.93 18.05 -5.61
N GLY A 76 -18.55 17.26 -4.75
CA GLY A 76 -19.95 16.84 -4.84
C GLY A 76 -20.25 15.86 -6.00
N LYS A 77 -19.23 15.16 -6.53
CA LYS A 77 -19.38 14.24 -7.66
C LYS A 77 -19.21 12.79 -7.21
N LYS A 78 -19.87 11.85 -7.91
CA LYS A 78 -19.62 10.42 -7.74
C LYS A 78 -18.32 10.04 -8.45
N PRO A 79 -17.37 9.38 -7.77
CA PRO A 79 -16.13 8.96 -8.40
C PRO A 79 -16.36 7.91 -9.47
N LYS A 80 -15.68 8.06 -10.62
CA LYS A 80 -15.60 7.06 -11.68
C LYS A 80 -14.14 6.94 -12.12
N ILE A 81 -13.62 5.72 -12.18
CA ILE A 81 -12.25 5.45 -12.56
C ILE A 81 -12.21 4.62 -13.85
N LEU A 82 -11.45 5.09 -14.82
CA LEU A 82 -11.17 4.37 -16.06
C LEU A 82 -10.02 3.38 -15.85
N ALA A 83 -10.22 2.10 -16.15
CA ALA A 83 -9.24 1.05 -15.90
C ALA A 83 -9.17 0.01 -17.03
N GLY A 84 -7.97 -0.50 -17.29
CA GLY A 84 -7.80 -1.64 -18.18
C GLY A 84 -8.33 -2.94 -17.57
N ARG A 85 -8.79 -3.87 -18.42
CA ARG A 85 -9.31 -5.19 -17.97
C ARG A 85 -8.27 -6.07 -17.29
N ASN A 86 -6.99 -5.75 -17.41
CA ASN A 86 -5.89 -6.41 -16.74
C ASN A 86 -5.57 -5.84 -15.35
N ALA A 87 -6.41 -4.93 -14.83
CA ALA A 87 -6.23 -4.38 -13.49
C ALA A 87 -6.20 -5.48 -12.43
N HIS A 88 -5.32 -5.33 -11.45
CA HIS A 88 -5.16 -6.29 -10.36
C HIS A 88 -6.43 -6.36 -9.50
N ARG A 89 -6.71 -7.52 -8.93
CA ARG A 89 -7.90 -7.80 -8.10
C ARG A 89 -8.08 -6.80 -6.94
N SER A 90 -6.98 -6.26 -6.39
CA SER A 90 -7.01 -5.21 -5.35
C SER A 90 -7.76 -3.95 -5.80
N PHE A 91 -7.73 -3.61 -7.09
CA PHE A 91 -8.46 -2.47 -7.64
C PHE A 91 -9.98 -2.70 -7.58
N ILE A 92 -10.44 -3.92 -7.88
CA ILE A 92 -11.87 -4.27 -7.78
C ILE A 92 -12.32 -4.24 -6.31
N HIS A 93 -11.46 -4.72 -5.39
CA HIS A 93 -11.74 -4.61 -3.95
C HIS A 93 -11.80 -3.16 -3.49
N ALA A 94 -10.93 -2.29 -4.03
CA ALA A 94 -10.97 -0.85 -3.75
C ALA A 94 -12.28 -0.21 -4.25
N ALA A 95 -12.78 -0.61 -5.42
CA ALA A 95 -14.05 -0.13 -5.95
C ALA A 95 -15.22 -0.51 -5.05
N ALA A 96 -15.26 -1.74 -4.55
CA ALA A 96 -16.28 -2.20 -3.62
C ALA A 96 -16.20 -1.49 -2.26
N LEU A 97 -14.98 -1.22 -1.77
CA LEU A 97 -14.76 -0.55 -0.49
C LEU A 97 -15.13 0.95 -0.53
N LEU A 98 -14.82 1.62 -1.64
CA LEU A 98 -14.91 3.08 -1.77
C LEU A 98 -16.15 3.55 -2.53
N ASP A 99 -16.94 2.62 -3.07
CA ASP A 99 -18.14 2.89 -3.88
C ASP A 99 -17.87 3.85 -5.04
N PHE A 100 -16.92 3.51 -5.89
CA PHE A 100 -16.70 4.20 -7.16
C PHE A 100 -17.08 3.32 -8.35
N ASP A 101 -17.52 3.96 -9.44
CA ASP A 101 -17.84 3.28 -10.68
C ASP A 101 -16.57 2.98 -11.48
N ILE A 102 -16.52 1.83 -12.14
CA ILE A 102 -15.41 1.46 -13.03
C ILE A 102 -15.89 1.53 -14.47
N GLU A 103 -15.15 2.27 -15.29
CA GLU A 103 -15.28 2.20 -16.75
C GLU A 103 -14.12 1.40 -17.33
N TRP A 104 -14.46 0.31 -18.01
CA TRP A 104 -13.44 -0.61 -18.51
C TRP A 104 -12.93 -0.23 -19.89
N LEU A 105 -11.62 -0.10 -20.00
CA LEU A 105 -10.94 -0.04 -21.29
C LEU A 105 -10.74 -1.45 -21.81
N TYR A 106 -11.32 -1.72 -22.97
CA TYR A 106 -11.08 -2.95 -23.71
C TYR A 106 -9.99 -2.69 -24.73
N GLY A 107 -8.88 -3.46 -24.67
CA GLY A 107 -7.85 -3.42 -25.70
C GLY A 107 -8.43 -3.91 -27.03
N THR A 108 -8.14 -3.23 -28.11
CA THR A 108 -8.38 -3.76 -29.46
C THR A 108 -7.49 -4.99 -29.66
N VAL A 109 -8.07 -6.08 -30.11
CA VAL A 109 -7.51 -7.46 -30.11
C VAL A 109 -6.23 -7.66 -30.95
N SER A 110 -5.65 -6.63 -31.54
CA SER A 110 -4.59 -6.81 -32.52
C SER A 110 -3.18 -7.07 -32.00
N TYR A 111 -2.84 -6.83 -30.73
CA TYR A 111 -1.46 -7.03 -30.21
C TYR A 111 -1.39 -7.34 -28.73
N THR A 112 -1.92 -8.46 -28.27
CA THR A 112 -1.66 -8.90 -26.90
C THR A 112 -0.73 -10.11 -26.87
N HIS A 113 0.53 -9.91 -27.16
CA HIS A 113 1.60 -10.78 -26.68
C HIS A 113 2.31 -10.12 -25.51
N LEU A 114 1.59 -9.81 -24.45
CA LEU A 114 2.19 -9.61 -23.15
C LEU A 114 2.23 -10.97 -22.45
N ARG A 115 3.33 -11.67 -22.63
CA ARG A 115 3.70 -12.75 -21.75
C ARG A 115 4.08 -12.14 -20.39
N ALA A 116 3.39 -12.60 -19.35
CA ALA A 116 3.87 -12.48 -18.00
C ALA A 116 5.10 -13.37 -17.81
#